data_1478be423b22c73b236e5161ce501d53
#
_entry.id   1478be423b22c73b236e5161ce501d53
#
_cell.length_a   1.000
_cell.length_b   1.000
_cell.length_c   1.000
_cell.angle_alpha   90.00
_cell.angle_beta   90.00
_cell.angle_gamma   90.00
#
_symmetry.space_group_name_H-M   'P 1'
#
loop_
_entity.id
_entity.type
_entity.pdbx_description
1 polymer ?
#
loop_
_entity_poly.entity_id
_entity_poly.type
_entity_poly.pdbx_seq_one_letter_code
_entity_poly.pdbx_strand_id
1 'polypeptide(L)'
;TETHMYPFRMKLNPLLLTVIATSMILFDWSPKTALALTGREIMDRVNERETGDRSTSEMEMILIDKKGRKRVRNIQSFGMEKGDDSLSLMFFLSPADVKNTGFLTFDYDASGKDDDQWLYLPALRKTKRIASGDKSGSFMGSDFNYSDMTSPDLDEYEYTLMKETEVRGKPVWQIKAVPKSKAEIEESGYTQSVLFVRQDNYVVVRGVRWVHKKKRLKYMDVKKLEQIEGVWVATEMQMTTKSGKKTLHRTVIRTKNTRFNQDSVNEELFSIRRLEKGA
;
A
#
# COMPACT_ATOMS: atom_id res chain seq x y z
N THR A 1 -18.79 40.61 97.84
CA THR A 1 -19.81 40.53 96.80
C THR A 1 -19.56 39.26 96.01
N GLU A 2 -20.36 38.28 96.39
CA GLU A 2 -20.36 36.94 95.79
C GLU A 2 -21.08 36.95 94.45
N THR A 3 -20.52 36.32 93.45
CA THR A 3 -21.21 36.07 92.20
C THR A 3 -21.36 34.59 92.00
N HIS A 4 -22.60 34.17 92.09
CA HIS A 4 -23.04 32.75 91.89
C HIS A 4 -22.85 32.33 90.45
N MET A 5 -22.18 31.24 90.25
CA MET A 5 -22.00 30.56 88.96
C MET A 5 -22.97 29.40 88.87
N TYR A 6 -23.96 29.45 87.98
CA TYR A 6 -24.87 28.31 87.72
C TYR A 6 -24.27 27.39 86.69
N PRO A 7 -24.29 26.08 86.87
CA PRO A 7 -23.81 25.15 85.80
C PRO A 7 -24.90 24.89 84.79
N PHE A 8 -24.60 25.17 83.53
CA PHE A 8 -25.44 24.83 82.37
C PHE A 8 -25.29 23.37 82.05
N ARG A 9 -26.31 22.53 82.33
CA ARG A 9 -26.42 21.14 81.95
C ARG A 9 -26.92 21.07 80.52
N MET A 10 -26.06 20.77 79.52
CA MET A 10 -26.45 20.39 78.19
C MET A 10 -26.92 18.94 78.19
N LYS A 11 -28.20 18.74 77.84
CA LYS A 11 -28.77 17.41 77.56
C LYS A 11 -28.29 16.98 76.18
N LEU A 12 -27.46 15.93 76.10
CA LEU A 12 -27.17 15.24 74.82
C LEU A 12 -28.44 14.46 74.40
N ASN A 13 -28.92 14.78 73.23
CA ASN A 13 -29.94 14.01 72.54
C ASN A 13 -29.23 12.88 71.75
N PRO A 14 -29.50 11.61 72.01
CA PRO A 14 -28.95 10.51 71.27
C PRO A 14 -29.91 10.14 70.12
N LEU A 15 -29.77 10.75 68.96
CA LEU A 15 -30.37 10.24 67.69
C LEU A 15 -29.94 11.11 66.56
N LEU A 16 -28.76 10.80 65.96
CA LEU A 16 -28.46 10.95 64.55
C LEU A 16 -27.21 10.13 64.22
N LEU A 17 -27.37 8.81 64.23
CA LEU A 17 -26.42 7.96 63.49
C LEU A 17 -26.73 8.12 62.02
N THR A 18 -26.06 9.04 61.38
CA THR A 18 -26.05 9.16 59.90
C THR A 18 -25.16 8.05 59.36
N VAL A 19 -25.80 7.00 58.85
CA VAL A 19 -25.15 5.93 58.06
C VAL A 19 -24.68 6.57 56.78
N ILE A 20 -23.39 6.92 56.66
CA ILE A 20 -22.73 7.24 55.41
C ILE A 20 -22.51 5.89 54.71
N ALA A 21 -23.48 5.51 53.89
CA ALA A 21 -23.31 4.43 52.88
C ALA A 21 -22.29 4.92 51.87
N THR A 22 -21.03 4.58 52.04
CA THR A 22 -19.97 4.75 51.05
C THR A 22 -20.27 3.82 49.89
N SER A 23 -20.95 4.32 48.86
CA SER A 23 -21.10 3.62 47.58
C SER A 23 -19.71 3.48 46.99
N MET A 24 -19.03 2.37 47.21
CA MET A 24 -17.88 1.95 46.42
C MET A 24 -18.40 1.67 45.01
N ILE A 25 -18.30 2.67 44.12
CA ILE A 25 -18.40 2.45 42.70
C ILE A 25 -17.14 1.64 42.36
N LEU A 26 -17.30 0.33 42.28
CA LEU A 26 -16.32 -0.56 41.68
C LEU A 26 -16.24 -0.15 40.20
N PHE A 27 -15.30 0.72 39.87
CA PHE A 27 -14.90 0.99 38.48
C PHE A 27 -14.27 -0.32 38.01
N ASP A 28 -15.05 -1.08 37.25
CA ASP A 28 -14.59 -2.31 36.63
C ASP A 28 -13.52 -1.92 35.57
N TRP A 29 -12.28 -1.80 36.03
CA TRP A 29 -11.12 -1.61 35.17
C TRP A 29 -10.72 -2.96 34.58
N SER A 30 -11.66 -3.56 33.83
CA SER A 30 -11.30 -4.67 32.94
C SER A 30 -10.40 -4.08 31.85
N PRO A 31 -9.13 -4.47 31.77
CA PRO A 31 -8.32 -4.07 30.64
C PRO A 31 -9.01 -4.63 29.39
N LYS A 32 -9.59 -3.76 28.57
CA LYS A 32 -9.98 -4.14 27.22
C LYS A 32 -8.70 -4.63 26.56
N THR A 33 -8.50 -5.93 26.50
CA THR A 33 -7.49 -6.54 25.65
C THR A 33 -7.80 -6.04 24.25
N ALA A 34 -7.04 -5.06 23.79
CA ALA A 34 -7.07 -4.67 22.39
C ALA A 34 -6.76 -5.95 21.63
N LEU A 35 -7.75 -6.51 20.94
CA LEU A 35 -7.52 -7.64 20.04
C LEU A 35 -6.43 -7.22 19.07
N ALA A 36 -5.33 -7.95 19.05
CA ALA A 36 -4.25 -7.70 18.10
C ALA A 36 -4.82 -7.85 16.69
N LEU A 37 -4.50 -6.90 15.80
CA LEU A 37 -4.95 -6.95 14.41
C LEU A 37 -4.52 -8.25 13.77
N THR A 38 -5.41 -8.86 13.00
CA THR A 38 -5.10 -9.99 12.14
C THR A 38 -4.33 -9.55 10.90
N GLY A 39 -3.68 -10.49 10.21
CA GLY A 39 -3.01 -10.20 8.94
C GLY A 39 -3.97 -9.61 7.89
N ARG A 40 -5.23 -10.08 7.86
CA ARG A 40 -6.26 -9.57 6.93
C ARG A 40 -6.66 -8.14 7.30
N GLU A 41 -6.97 -7.85 8.54
CA GLU A 41 -7.34 -6.49 8.98
C GLU A 41 -6.23 -5.46 8.72
N ILE A 42 -4.96 -5.87 8.82
CA ILE A 42 -3.85 -4.99 8.47
C ILE A 42 -3.84 -4.72 6.96
N MET A 43 -4.10 -5.73 6.13
CA MET A 43 -4.13 -5.56 4.67
C MET A 43 -5.37 -4.78 4.20
N ASP A 44 -6.51 -4.90 4.89
CA ASP A 44 -7.67 -4.04 4.65
C ASP A 44 -7.29 -2.57 4.85
N ARG A 45 -6.56 -2.24 5.96
CA ARG A 45 -6.04 -0.88 6.21
C ARG A 45 -4.99 -0.43 5.18
N VAL A 46 -4.22 -1.36 4.61
CA VAL A 46 -3.32 -1.04 3.49
C VAL A 46 -4.11 -0.60 2.27
N ASN A 47 -5.23 -1.27 1.98
CA ASN A 47 -6.08 -0.96 0.83
C ASN A 47 -6.87 0.35 1.03
N GLU A 48 -7.42 0.55 2.22
CA GLU A 48 -8.20 1.75 2.60
C GLU A 48 -7.36 3.03 2.77
N ARG A 49 -6.05 2.93 2.72
CA ARG A 49 -5.17 4.06 2.99
C ARG A 49 -5.30 5.13 1.90
N GLU A 50 -5.26 6.39 2.31
CA GLU A 50 -5.22 7.53 1.39
C GLU A 50 -4.04 7.44 0.41
N THR A 51 -4.33 7.45 -0.89
CA THR A 51 -3.35 7.38 -1.98
C THR A 51 -3.29 8.65 -2.81
N GLY A 52 -4.21 9.57 -2.59
CA GLY A 52 -4.33 10.87 -3.27
C GLY A 52 -5.07 10.76 -4.60
N ASP A 53 -6.00 11.68 -4.82
CA ASP A 53 -6.81 11.73 -6.03
C ASP A 53 -6.23 12.70 -7.08
N ARG A 54 -6.59 12.48 -8.35
CA ARG A 54 -6.23 13.31 -9.52
C ARG A 54 -4.76 13.72 -9.52
N SER A 55 -3.91 12.72 -9.45
CA SER A 55 -2.46 12.89 -9.30
C SER A 55 -1.73 13.03 -10.63
N THR A 56 -0.65 13.82 -10.62
CA THR A 56 0.35 13.84 -11.67
C THR A 56 1.72 13.60 -11.07
N SER A 57 2.60 12.87 -11.75
CA SER A 57 3.98 12.70 -11.33
C SER A 57 4.91 12.39 -12.50
N GLU A 58 6.17 12.74 -12.34
CA GLU A 58 7.26 12.32 -13.21
C GLU A 58 7.99 11.14 -12.57
N MET A 59 8.26 10.11 -13.36
CA MET A 59 8.94 8.92 -12.88
C MET A 59 10.18 8.64 -13.70
N GLU A 60 11.23 8.20 -13.03
CA GLU A 60 12.44 7.69 -13.64
C GLU A 60 12.55 6.19 -13.32
N MET A 61 12.46 5.33 -14.35
CA MET A 61 12.64 3.89 -14.22
C MET A 61 14.04 3.51 -14.68
N ILE A 62 14.88 3.02 -13.77
CA ILE A 62 16.27 2.63 -14.02
C ILE A 62 16.36 1.11 -13.97
N LEU A 63 16.61 0.49 -15.13
CA LEU A 63 16.82 -0.95 -15.29
C LEU A 63 18.32 -1.25 -15.23
N ILE A 64 18.73 -2.15 -14.34
CA ILE A 64 20.13 -2.48 -14.08
C ILE A 64 20.33 -3.98 -14.27
N ASP A 65 21.09 -4.38 -15.27
CA ASP A 65 21.37 -5.78 -15.56
C ASP A 65 22.45 -6.38 -14.63
N LYS A 66 22.68 -7.70 -14.77
CA LYS A 66 23.67 -8.45 -13.98
C LYS A 66 25.13 -7.94 -14.13
N LYS A 67 25.42 -7.15 -15.17
CA LYS A 67 26.71 -6.54 -15.41
C LYS A 67 26.79 -5.10 -14.91
N GLY A 68 25.71 -4.56 -14.32
CA GLY A 68 25.62 -3.18 -13.83
C GLY A 68 25.30 -2.15 -14.91
N ARG A 69 25.02 -2.56 -16.14
CA ARG A 69 24.62 -1.64 -17.22
C ARG A 69 23.23 -1.10 -16.93
N LYS A 70 23.08 0.21 -17.11
CA LYS A 70 21.84 0.92 -16.80
C LYS A 70 21.12 1.35 -18.08
N ARG A 71 19.79 1.22 -18.06
CA ARG A 71 18.89 1.87 -19.02
C ARG A 71 17.90 2.71 -18.22
N VAL A 72 17.78 3.98 -18.58
CA VAL A 72 16.91 4.94 -17.90
C VAL A 72 15.74 5.27 -18.80
N ARG A 73 14.54 5.29 -18.24
CA ARG A 73 13.29 5.68 -18.91
C ARG A 73 12.62 6.76 -18.09
N ASN A 74 12.27 7.84 -18.77
CA ASN A 74 11.45 8.89 -18.15
C ASN A 74 9.99 8.66 -18.51
N ILE A 75 9.12 8.81 -17.53
CA ILE A 75 7.70 8.48 -17.62
C ILE A 75 6.91 9.64 -17.02
N GLN A 76 5.83 10.06 -17.71
CA GLN A 76 4.77 10.88 -17.14
C GLN A 76 3.66 9.96 -16.67
N SER A 77 3.21 10.14 -15.44
CA SER A 77 2.13 9.35 -14.83
C SER A 77 0.97 10.23 -14.41
N PHE A 78 -0.23 9.70 -14.56
CA PHE A 78 -1.49 10.27 -14.12
C PHE A 78 -2.25 9.20 -13.32
N GLY A 79 -2.92 9.60 -12.25
CA GLY A 79 -3.76 8.74 -11.43
C GLY A 79 -5.05 9.45 -11.03
N MET A 80 -6.14 8.70 -10.92
CA MET A 80 -7.44 9.20 -10.49
C MET A 80 -8.20 8.09 -9.76
N GLU A 81 -8.84 8.45 -8.65
CA GLU A 81 -9.81 7.59 -7.98
C GLU A 81 -11.21 7.79 -8.60
N LYS A 82 -11.95 6.71 -8.77
CA LYS A 82 -13.32 6.72 -9.30
C LYS A 82 -14.22 5.82 -8.45
N GLY A 83 -14.76 6.40 -7.38
CA GLY A 83 -15.38 5.61 -6.32
C GLY A 83 -14.31 4.79 -5.61
N ASP A 84 -14.50 3.48 -5.56
CA ASP A 84 -13.53 2.55 -4.97
C ASP A 84 -12.52 2.02 -6.02
N ASP A 85 -12.78 2.26 -7.32
CA ASP A 85 -11.87 1.89 -8.41
C ASP A 85 -10.76 2.94 -8.60
N SER A 86 -9.56 2.54 -9.04
CA SER A 86 -8.51 3.46 -9.41
C SER A 86 -8.08 3.34 -10.87
N LEU A 87 -7.76 4.49 -11.47
CA LEU A 87 -7.36 4.62 -12.86
C LEU A 87 -5.93 5.14 -12.93
N SER A 88 -5.10 4.54 -13.79
CA SER A 88 -3.77 5.06 -14.03
C SER A 88 -3.39 5.07 -15.51
N LEU A 89 -2.65 6.10 -15.90
CA LEU A 89 -2.14 6.26 -17.26
C LEU A 89 -0.68 6.69 -17.21
N MET A 90 0.19 5.97 -17.90
CA MET A 90 1.61 6.28 -17.99
C MET A 90 2.03 6.45 -19.46
N PHE A 91 2.88 7.44 -19.72
CA PHE A 91 3.54 7.61 -21.01
C PHE A 91 5.04 7.61 -20.83
N PHE A 92 5.73 6.80 -21.62
CA PHE A 92 7.18 6.81 -21.70
C PHE A 92 7.63 7.98 -22.59
N LEU A 93 8.38 8.92 -22.01
CA LEU A 93 8.87 10.12 -22.69
C LEU A 93 10.21 9.90 -23.39
N SER A 94 11.04 9.03 -22.82
CA SER A 94 12.38 8.69 -23.32
C SER A 94 12.83 7.32 -22.79
N PRO A 95 13.84 6.69 -23.41
CA PRO A 95 14.53 7.04 -24.64
C PRO A 95 13.68 6.79 -25.90
N ALA A 96 14.25 7.04 -27.07
CA ALA A 96 13.53 6.99 -28.36
C ALA A 96 12.87 5.63 -28.67
N ASP A 97 13.47 4.52 -28.25
CA ASP A 97 12.97 3.16 -28.47
C ASP A 97 11.65 2.84 -27.71
N VAL A 98 11.34 3.58 -26.66
CA VAL A 98 10.09 3.44 -25.89
C VAL A 98 9.23 4.71 -25.90
N LYS A 99 9.70 5.79 -26.53
CA LYS A 99 8.97 7.06 -26.55
C LYS A 99 7.55 6.89 -27.08
N ASN A 100 6.59 7.55 -26.41
CA ASN A 100 5.16 7.48 -26.67
C ASN A 100 4.53 6.08 -26.47
N THR A 101 5.26 5.10 -25.92
CA THR A 101 4.60 3.91 -25.37
C THR A 101 3.69 4.36 -24.23
N GLY A 102 2.45 3.91 -24.25
CA GLY A 102 1.45 4.23 -23.23
C GLY A 102 0.99 2.97 -22.50
N PHE A 103 0.69 3.11 -21.22
CA PHE A 103 0.11 2.04 -20.40
C PHE A 103 -1.06 2.59 -19.61
N LEU A 104 -2.24 2.01 -19.82
CA LEU A 104 -3.50 2.38 -19.19
C LEU A 104 -3.96 1.23 -18.30
N THR A 105 -4.35 1.53 -17.07
CA THR A 105 -4.85 0.55 -16.10
C THR A 105 -6.17 1.01 -15.51
N PHE A 106 -7.13 0.11 -15.41
CA PHE A 106 -8.32 0.21 -14.58
C PHE A 106 -8.21 -0.89 -13.52
N ASP A 107 -7.99 -0.47 -12.29
CA ASP A 107 -7.86 -1.30 -11.10
C ASP A 107 -9.19 -1.26 -10.38
N TYR A 108 -9.91 -2.38 -10.39
CA TYR A 108 -11.27 -2.48 -9.87
C TYR A 108 -11.26 -3.04 -8.44
N ASP A 109 -11.90 -2.34 -7.51
CA ASP A 109 -12.04 -2.79 -6.12
C ASP A 109 -13.01 -3.98 -5.96
N ALA A 110 -13.93 -4.15 -6.91
CA ALA A 110 -14.92 -5.22 -6.85
C ALA A 110 -14.27 -6.61 -6.92
N SER A 111 -14.34 -7.38 -5.83
CA SER A 111 -13.79 -8.73 -5.76
C SER A 111 -14.30 -9.63 -6.89
N GLY A 112 -13.38 -10.38 -7.49
CA GLY A 112 -13.64 -11.27 -8.62
C GLY A 112 -13.82 -10.56 -9.97
N LYS A 113 -13.61 -9.24 -10.05
CA LYS A 113 -13.57 -8.49 -11.30
C LYS A 113 -12.12 -8.30 -11.73
N ASP A 114 -11.78 -8.87 -12.88
CA ASP A 114 -10.44 -8.72 -13.47
C ASP A 114 -10.14 -7.26 -13.83
N ASP A 115 -8.95 -6.78 -13.43
CA ASP A 115 -8.45 -5.49 -13.84
C ASP A 115 -8.18 -5.42 -15.34
N ASP A 116 -8.43 -4.25 -15.91
CA ASP A 116 -8.15 -3.99 -17.31
C ASP A 116 -6.83 -3.24 -17.49
N GLN A 117 -5.97 -3.78 -18.33
CA GLN A 117 -4.68 -3.18 -18.66
C GLN A 117 -4.46 -3.17 -20.17
N TRP A 118 -4.04 -2.02 -20.70
CA TRP A 118 -3.72 -1.84 -22.12
C TRP A 118 -2.34 -1.23 -22.32
N LEU A 119 -1.59 -1.81 -23.22
CA LEU A 119 -0.28 -1.33 -23.66
C LEU A 119 -0.35 -0.85 -25.10
N TYR A 120 -0.11 0.44 -25.34
CA TYR A 120 0.05 1.01 -26.66
C TYR A 120 1.51 0.98 -27.09
N LEU A 121 1.78 0.42 -28.26
CA LEU A 121 3.10 0.30 -28.86
C LEU A 121 3.14 1.17 -30.14
N PRO A 122 3.71 2.38 -30.07
CA PRO A 122 3.67 3.34 -31.18
C PRO A 122 4.39 2.83 -32.46
N ALA A 123 5.48 2.07 -32.31
CA ALA A 123 6.18 1.46 -33.43
C ALA A 123 5.31 0.50 -34.25
N LEU A 124 4.33 -0.14 -33.60
CA LEU A 124 3.36 -1.05 -34.24
C LEU A 124 2.01 -0.39 -34.51
N ARG A 125 1.78 0.82 -33.99
CA ARG A 125 0.48 1.52 -33.97
C ARG A 125 -0.64 0.59 -33.46
N LYS A 126 -0.35 -0.18 -32.41
CA LYS A 126 -1.27 -1.17 -31.85
C LYS A 126 -1.43 -0.99 -30.34
N THR A 127 -2.68 -1.08 -29.92
CA THR A 127 -3.04 -1.25 -28.51
C THR A 127 -3.27 -2.74 -28.25
N LYS A 128 -2.58 -3.30 -27.26
CA LYS A 128 -2.75 -4.68 -26.79
C LYS A 128 -3.38 -4.65 -25.39
N ARG A 129 -4.50 -5.34 -25.19
CA ARG A 129 -4.99 -5.65 -23.86
C ARG A 129 -4.10 -6.74 -23.24
N ILE A 130 -3.69 -6.56 -22.00
CA ILE A 130 -2.95 -7.57 -21.25
C ILE A 130 -3.97 -8.54 -20.66
N ALA A 131 -3.96 -9.78 -21.13
CA ALA A 131 -4.84 -10.82 -20.60
C ALA A 131 -4.38 -11.26 -19.20
N SER A 132 -5.29 -11.77 -18.36
CA SER A 132 -4.99 -12.21 -16.99
C SER A 132 -3.80 -13.20 -16.95
N GLY A 133 -3.74 -14.16 -17.87
CA GLY A 133 -2.60 -15.08 -17.97
C GLY A 133 -1.27 -14.46 -18.41
N ASP A 134 -1.26 -13.25 -18.97
CA ASP A 134 -0.07 -12.49 -19.36
C ASP A 134 0.42 -11.54 -18.23
N LYS A 135 -0.41 -11.27 -17.21
CA LYS A 135 -0.10 -10.29 -16.15
C LYS A 135 1.12 -10.68 -15.30
N SER A 136 1.46 -11.98 -15.20
CA SER A 136 2.71 -12.45 -14.57
C SER A 136 3.97 -12.10 -15.39
N GLY A 137 3.82 -11.59 -16.61
CA GLY A 137 4.90 -11.13 -17.47
C GLY A 137 5.60 -9.88 -16.94
N SER A 138 6.84 -9.69 -17.36
CA SER A 138 7.65 -8.51 -16.95
C SER A 138 7.10 -7.23 -17.58
N PHE A 139 6.74 -6.24 -16.75
CA PHE A 139 6.34 -4.92 -17.19
C PHE A 139 7.51 -4.21 -17.87
N MET A 140 7.40 -4.03 -19.19
CA MET A 140 8.39 -3.32 -20.02
C MET A 140 9.86 -3.77 -19.77
N GLY A 141 10.08 -5.06 -19.45
CA GLY A 141 11.41 -5.63 -19.20
C GLY A 141 12.03 -5.22 -17.86
N SER A 142 11.23 -4.71 -16.94
CA SER A 142 11.59 -4.41 -15.54
C SER A 142 11.51 -5.66 -14.65
N ASP A 143 11.83 -5.51 -13.36
CA ASP A 143 11.60 -6.55 -12.35
C ASP A 143 10.15 -6.61 -11.86
N PHE A 144 9.32 -5.64 -12.19
CA PHE A 144 7.89 -5.65 -11.91
C PHE A 144 7.14 -6.51 -12.93
N ASN A 145 6.09 -7.18 -12.51
CA ASN A 145 5.10 -7.81 -13.40
C ASN A 145 4.03 -6.80 -13.79
N TYR A 146 3.22 -7.08 -14.80
CA TYR A 146 2.01 -6.31 -15.07
C TYR A 146 1.04 -6.37 -13.88
N SER A 147 0.93 -7.52 -13.20
CA SER A 147 0.16 -7.68 -11.95
C SER A 147 0.65 -6.83 -10.77
N ASP A 148 1.90 -6.35 -10.78
CA ASP A 148 2.39 -5.42 -9.76
C ASP A 148 1.93 -3.97 -10.01
N MET A 149 1.19 -3.71 -11.10
CA MET A 149 0.68 -2.37 -11.45
C MET A 149 -0.74 -2.11 -10.96
N THR A 150 -1.38 -3.09 -10.33
CA THR A 150 -2.69 -3.01 -9.69
C THR A 150 -2.61 -3.47 -8.24
N SER A 151 -3.65 -3.19 -7.47
CA SER A 151 -3.83 -3.70 -6.13
C SER A 151 -4.20 -5.20 -6.19
N PRO A 152 -3.79 -6.04 -5.23
CA PRO A 152 -4.26 -7.41 -5.15
C PRO A 152 -5.71 -7.45 -4.67
N ASP A 153 -6.56 -8.29 -5.27
CA ASP A 153 -7.85 -8.65 -4.67
C ASP A 153 -7.59 -9.36 -3.33
N LEU A 154 -7.91 -8.69 -2.22
CA LEU A 154 -7.60 -9.20 -0.88
C LEU A 154 -8.33 -10.52 -0.59
N ASP A 155 -9.45 -10.79 -1.26
CA ASP A 155 -10.23 -12.01 -1.08
C ASP A 155 -9.58 -13.23 -1.73
N GLU A 156 -8.68 -13.03 -2.69
CA GLU A 156 -7.93 -14.09 -3.34
C GLU A 156 -6.70 -14.56 -2.53
N TYR A 157 -6.45 -13.98 -1.33
CA TYR A 157 -5.29 -14.33 -0.52
C TYR A 157 -5.65 -14.73 0.92
N GLU A 158 -4.82 -15.62 1.48
CA GLU A 158 -4.73 -15.85 2.92
C GLU A 158 -3.61 -15.00 3.51
N TYR A 159 -3.96 -14.18 4.51
CA TYR A 159 -3.01 -13.31 5.21
C TYR A 159 -2.75 -13.80 6.62
N THR A 160 -1.48 -14.04 6.96
CA THR A 160 -1.05 -14.44 8.29
C THR A 160 -0.10 -13.40 8.86
N LEU A 161 -0.45 -12.80 10.00
CA LEU A 161 0.48 -11.99 10.78
C LEU A 161 1.54 -12.93 11.38
N MET A 162 2.79 -12.79 10.94
CA MET A 162 3.89 -13.64 11.40
C MET A 162 4.50 -13.11 12.69
N LYS A 163 4.79 -11.82 12.72
CA LYS A 163 5.39 -11.11 13.87
C LYS A 163 5.41 -9.61 13.65
N GLU A 164 5.69 -8.90 14.72
CA GLU A 164 6.13 -7.51 14.69
C GLU A 164 7.66 -7.43 14.64
N THR A 165 8.19 -6.45 13.93
CA THR A 165 9.64 -6.24 13.78
C THR A 165 9.89 -4.79 13.35
N GLU A 166 11.11 -4.49 12.88
CA GLU A 166 11.47 -3.15 12.42
C GLU A 166 12.08 -3.18 11.01
N VAL A 167 11.80 -2.12 10.27
CA VAL A 167 12.48 -1.79 9.01
C VAL A 167 13.00 -0.36 9.08
N ARG A 168 14.32 -0.19 9.05
CA ARG A 168 15.00 1.11 9.18
C ARG A 168 14.57 1.90 10.42
N GLY A 169 14.49 1.22 11.58
CA GLY A 169 14.11 1.83 12.86
C GLY A 169 12.63 2.23 12.97
N LYS A 170 11.78 1.72 12.09
CA LYS A 170 10.34 1.93 12.15
C LYS A 170 9.62 0.61 12.40
N PRO A 171 8.67 0.56 13.36
CA PRO A 171 7.86 -0.63 13.61
C PRO A 171 7.07 -1.06 12.38
N VAL A 172 7.07 -2.36 12.10
CA VAL A 172 6.32 -2.96 11.00
C VAL A 172 5.69 -4.28 11.43
N TRP A 173 4.56 -4.61 10.81
CA TRP A 173 4.03 -5.97 10.79
C TRP A 173 4.65 -6.74 9.64
N GLN A 174 5.11 -7.96 9.92
CA GLN A 174 5.51 -8.92 8.91
C GLN A 174 4.36 -9.86 8.61
N ILE A 175 3.83 -9.79 7.38
CA ILE A 175 2.64 -10.52 6.95
C ILE A 175 3.01 -11.47 5.84
N LYS A 176 2.61 -12.74 5.98
CA LYS A 176 2.65 -13.73 4.89
C LYS A 176 1.35 -13.65 4.12
N ALA A 177 1.43 -13.56 2.80
CA ALA A 177 0.31 -13.60 1.87
C ALA A 177 0.47 -14.81 0.94
N VAL A 178 -0.55 -15.66 0.86
CA VAL A 178 -0.57 -16.87 0.03
C VAL A 178 -1.81 -16.83 -0.85
N PRO A 179 -1.67 -16.89 -2.20
CA PRO A 179 -2.81 -16.99 -3.10
C PRO A 179 -3.65 -18.22 -2.79
N LYS A 180 -4.97 -18.09 -2.80
CA LYS A 180 -5.91 -19.19 -2.54
C LYS A 180 -6.12 -20.11 -3.75
N SER A 181 -5.89 -19.58 -4.96
CA SER A 181 -6.18 -20.30 -6.20
C SER A 181 -4.95 -20.45 -7.11
N LYS A 182 -5.00 -21.42 -8.01
CA LYS A 182 -3.97 -21.57 -9.06
C LYS A 182 -4.10 -20.44 -10.10
N ALA A 183 -5.29 -19.95 -10.33
CA ALA A 183 -5.55 -18.83 -11.24
C ALA A 183 -4.79 -17.59 -10.78
N GLU A 184 -4.93 -17.24 -9.50
CA GLU A 184 -4.22 -16.12 -8.89
C GLU A 184 -2.69 -16.30 -8.92
N ILE A 185 -2.18 -17.53 -8.67
CA ILE A 185 -0.74 -17.82 -8.80
C ILE A 185 -0.25 -17.59 -10.25
N GLU A 186 -1.04 -17.95 -11.26
CA GLU A 186 -0.67 -17.77 -12.66
C GLU A 186 -0.78 -16.31 -13.09
N GLU A 187 -1.78 -15.58 -12.62
CA GLU A 187 -2.00 -14.15 -12.87
C GLU A 187 -0.95 -13.28 -12.20
N SER A 188 -0.78 -13.41 -10.89
CA SER A 188 0.23 -12.63 -10.15
C SER A 188 1.67 -13.04 -10.51
N GLY A 189 1.88 -14.32 -10.82
CA GLY A 189 3.20 -14.91 -11.02
C GLY A 189 3.94 -15.25 -9.73
N TYR A 190 3.23 -15.24 -8.58
CA TYR A 190 3.82 -15.48 -7.25
C TYR A 190 3.12 -16.63 -6.53
N THR A 191 3.89 -17.51 -5.87
CA THR A 191 3.34 -18.59 -5.05
C THR A 191 3.09 -18.18 -3.61
N GLN A 192 3.79 -17.19 -3.13
CA GLN A 192 3.60 -16.53 -1.82
C GLN A 192 4.38 -15.22 -1.78
N SER A 193 4.03 -14.39 -0.81
CA SER A 193 4.74 -13.16 -0.49
C SER A 193 4.91 -13.01 1.01
N VAL A 194 5.97 -12.31 1.43
CA VAL A 194 6.12 -11.80 2.80
C VAL A 194 6.25 -10.29 2.70
N LEU A 195 5.32 -9.58 3.30
CA LEU A 195 5.18 -8.13 3.25
C LEU A 195 5.54 -7.52 4.60
N PHE A 196 6.11 -6.34 4.59
CA PHE A 196 6.44 -5.56 5.77
C PHE A 196 5.67 -4.24 5.71
N VAL A 197 4.64 -4.14 6.53
CA VAL A 197 3.70 -3.01 6.57
C VAL A 197 4.04 -2.11 7.75
N ARG A 198 4.22 -0.82 7.52
CA ARG A 198 4.47 0.14 8.60
C ARG A 198 3.27 0.30 9.50
N GLN A 199 3.51 0.34 10.82
CA GLN A 199 2.44 0.43 11.82
C GLN A 199 1.83 1.84 11.92
N ASP A 200 2.58 2.86 11.54
CA ASP A 200 2.17 4.27 11.66
C ASP A 200 1.38 4.80 10.44
N ASN A 201 1.45 4.12 9.29
CA ASN A 201 0.84 4.64 8.06
C ASN A 201 0.39 3.57 7.05
N TYR A 202 0.43 2.30 7.42
CA TYR A 202 0.00 1.14 6.61
C TYR A 202 0.67 1.02 5.22
N VAL A 203 1.80 1.69 5.00
CA VAL A 203 2.55 1.54 3.75
C VAL A 203 3.37 0.25 3.76
N VAL A 204 3.26 -0.55 2.70
CA VAL A 204 4.14 -1.71 2.48
C VAL A 204 5.53 -1.21 2.06
N VAL A 205 6.49 -1.26 2.97
CA VAL A 205 7.85 -0.71 2.74
C VAL A 205 8.86 -1.74 2.28
N ARG A 206 8.54 -3.02 2.40
CA ARG A 206 9.39 -4.12 1.94
C ARG A 206 8.53 -5.33 1.58
N GLY A 207 8.98 -6.11 0.60
CA GLY A 207 8.35 -7.37 0.22
C GLY A 207 9.36 -8.38 -0.28
N VAL A 208 9.10 -9.66 -0.04
CA VAL A 208 9.80 -10.78 -0.66
C VAL A 208 8.75 -11.64 -1.33
N ARG A 209 8.89 -11.92 -2.63
CA ARG A 209 7.93 -12.67 -3.44
C ARG A 209 8.59 -13.87 -4.08
N TRP A 210 7.97 -15.04 -3.98
CA TRP A 210 8.42 -16.30 -4.58
C TRP A 210 7.84 -16.43 -5.98
N VAL A 211 8.70 -16.37 -7.00
CA VAL A 211 8.27 -16.39 -8.40
C VAL A 211 7.81 -17.79 -8.80
N HIS A 212 6.59 -17.90 -9.34
CA HIS A 212 6.02 -19.16 -9.83
C HIS A 212 6.86 -19.75 -10.98
N LYS A 213 6.97 -21.09 -11.03
CA LYS A 213 7.72 -21.87 -12.05
C LYS A 213 9.21 -21.49 -12.22
N LYS A 214 9.76 -20.65 -11.33
CA LYS A 214 11.17 -20.24 -11.40
C LYS A 214 11.79 -20.26 -10.01
N LYS A 215 13.00 -20.77 -9.88
CA LYS A 215 13.76 -20.71 -8.61
C LYS A 215 14.32 -19.28 -8.40
N ARG A 216 13.41 -18.32 -8.27
CA ARG A 216 13.75 -16.88 -8.14
C ARG A 216 12.93 -16.23 -7.05
N LEU A 217 13.52 -15.24 -6.42
CA LEU A 217 12.87 -14.34 -5.48
C LEU A 217 12.93 -12.91 -6.02
N LYS A 218 11.87 -12.15 -5.81
CA LYS A 218 11.86 -10.71 -6.00
C LYS A 218 11.83 -10.03 -4.64
N TYR A 219 12.68 -9.04 -4.48
CA TYR A 219 12.79 -8.22 -3.28
C TYR A 219 12.38 -6.80 -3.60
N MET A 220 11.23 -6.38 -3.10
CA MET A 220 10.78 -4.98 -3.13
C MET A 220 11.28 -4.25 -1.89
N ASP A 221 11.75 -3.03 -2.05
CA ASP A 221 12.23 -2.20 -0.96
C ASP A 221 11.98 -0.71 -1.25
N VAL A 222 11.15 -0.06 -0.46
CA VAL A 222 10.93 1.39 -0.50
C VAL A 222 12.12 2.06 0.16
N LYS A 223 12.92 2.77 -0.61
CA LYS A 223 14.15 3.43 -0.15
C LYS A 223 13.87 4.79 0.46
N LYS A 224 12.91 5.52 -0.14
CA LYS A 224 12.42 6.81 0.36
C LYS A 224 10.91 6.81 0.40
N LEU A 225 10.37 7.23 1.52
CA LEU A 225 8.95 7.42 1.75
C LEU A 225 8.76 8.83 2.31
N GLU A 226 8.02 9.66 1.60
CA GLU A 226 7.83 11.08 1.91
C GLU A 226 6.33 11.39 1.96
N GLN A 227 5.95 12.36 2.77
CA GLN A 227 4.58 12.86 2.80
C GLN A 227 4.49 14.09 1.89
N ILE A 228 3.67 14.01 0.86
CA ILE A 228 3.43 15.08 -0.11
C ILE A 228 1.95 15.47 -0.02
N GLU A 229 1.65 16.72 0.29
CA GLU A 229 0.28 17.22 0.47
C GLU A 229 -0.57 16.33 1.41
N GLY A 230 0.06 15.75 2.45
CA GLY A 230 -0.61 14.86 3.41
C GLY A 230 -0.59 13.37 3.03
N VAL A 231 -0.30 13.02 1.78
CA VAL A 231 -0.30 11.64 1.27
C VAL A 231 1.09 11.02 1.36
N TRP A 232 1.19 9.77 1.83
CA TRP A 232 2.45 9.03 1.86
C TRP A 232 2.81 8.46 0.49
N VAL A 233 3.91 8.94 -0.10
CA VAL A 233 4.40 8.57 -1.43
C VAL A 233 5.77 7.90 -1.34
N ALA A 234 5.91 6.72 -1.98
CA ALA A 234 7.20 6.07 -2.16
C ALA A 234 7.99 6.78 -3.28
N THR A 235 8.81 7.77 -2.91
CA THR A 235 9.59 8.58 -3.88
C THR A 235 10.81 7.86 -4.43
N GLU A 236 11.30 6.80 -3.77
CA GLU A 236 12.26 5.86 -4.35
C GLU A 236 11.94 4.43 -3.92
N MET A 237 11.70 3.56 -4.90
CA MET A 237 11.42 2.14 -4.71
C MET A 237 12.34 1.30 -5.60
N GLN A 238 12.74 0.13 -5.09
CA GLN A 238 13.58 -0.81 -5.80
C GLN A 238 12.96 -2.20 -5.80
N MET A 239 12.94 -2.86 -6.96
CA MET A 239 12.68 -4.29 -7.10
C MET A 239 13.96 -5.00 -7.56
N THR A 240 14.32 -6.10 -6.91
CA THR A 240 15.52 -6.87 -7.25
C THR A 240 15.17 -8.34 -7.44
N THR A 241 15.49 -8.89 -8.59
CA THR A 241 15.32 -10.33 -8.88
C THR A 241 16.60 -11.09 -8.59
N LYS A 242 16.50 -12.14 -7.77
CA LYS A 242 17.61 -13.02 -7.40
C LYS A 242 17.33 -14.48 -7.71
N SER A 243 18.40 -15.23 -8.01
CA SER A 243 18.41 -16.69 -8.05
C SER A 243 19.49 -17.18 -7.07
N GLY A 244 19.06 -17.75 -5.94
CA GLY A 244 19.95 -17.97 -4.80
C GLY A 244 20.62 -16.68 -4.34
N LYS A 245 21.94 -16.68 -4.23
CA LYS A 245 22.74 -15.51 -3.86
C LYS A 245 23.00 -14.51 -5.00
N LYS A 246 22.71 -14.90 -6.26
CA LYS A 246 23.03 -14.10 -7.45
C LYS A 246 21.92 -13.11 -7.77
N THR A 247 22.23 -11.82 -7.86
CA THR A 247 21.36 -10.81 -8.44
C THR A 247 21.34 -10.95 -9.96
N LEU A 248 20.15 -11.09 -10.54
CA LEU A 248 19.95 -11.21 -11.99
C LEU A 248 19.67 -9.86 -12.62
N HIS A 249 18.81 -9.07 -11.98
CA HIS A 249 18.36 -7.78 -12.47
C HIS A 249 17.88 -6.92 -11.30
N ARG A 250 17.85 -5.60 -11.48
CA ARG A 250 17.31 -4.63 -10.53
C ARG A 250 16.63 -3.50 -11.27
N THR A 251 15.47 -3.11 -10.80
CA THR A 251 14.76 -1.91 -11.26
C THR A 251 14.63 -0.94 -10.10
N VAL A 252 14.99 0.32 -10.33
CA VAL A 252 14.75 1.43 -9.40
C VAL A 252 13.74 2.36 -10.04
N ILE A 253 12.70 2.72 -9.29
CA ILE A 253 11.73 3.75 -9.67
C ILE A 253 11.95 4.93 -8.74
N ARG A 254 12.11 6.12 -9.31
CA ARG A 254 12.13 7.41 -8.61
C ARG A 254 10.96 8.23 -9.10
N THR A 255 10.16 8.70 -8.16
CA THR A 255 9.01 9.56 -8.42
C THR A 255 9.34 10.98 -7.98
N LYS A 256 9.03 11.96 -8.83
CA LYS A 256 9.30 13.38 -8.63
C LYS A 256 8.08 14.20 -9.03
N ASN A 257 8.03 15.44 -8.57
CA ASN A 257 7.03 16.42 -8.99
C ASN A 257 5.59 15.91 -8.82
N THR A 258 5.37 15.07 -7.80
CA THR A 258 4.02 14.58 -7.49
C THR A 258 3.14 15.72 -7.01
N ARG A 259 1.95 15.82 -7.58
CA ARG A 259 0.90 16.77 -7.20
C ARG A 259 -0.43 16.03 -7.19
N PHE A 260 -1.30 16.39 -6.28
CA PHE A 260 -2.65 15.86 -6.15
C PHE A 260 -3.69 16.93 -6.50
N ASN A 261 -4.94 16.53 -6.61
CA ASN A 261 -6.10 17.39 -6.86
C ASN A 261 -5.96 18.27 -8.12
N GLN A 262 -5.35 17.72 -9.18
CA GLN A 262 -5.12 18.46 -10.43
C GLN A 262 -6.38 18.44 -11.31
N ASP A 263 -6.97 19.61 -11.60
CA ASP A 263 -8.19 19.72 -12.43
C ASP A 263 -7.98 19.22 -13.87
N SER A 264 -6.73 19.20 -14.35
CA SER A 264 -6.39 18.63 -15.66
C SER A 264 -6.47 17.11 -15.71
N VAL A 265 -6.56 16.43 -14.57
CA VAL A 265 -6.74 14.97 -14.47
C VAL A 265 -8.22 14.68 -14.31
N ASN A 266 -8.86 14.19 -15.35
CA ASN A 266 -10.27 13.85 -15.41
C ASN A 266 -10.48 12.51 -16.15
N GLU A 267 -11.70 11.98 -16.15
CA GLU A 267 -12.03 10.67 -16.74
C GLU A 267 -11.68 10.55 -18.22
N GLU A 268 -11.70 11.64 -18.98
CA GLU A 268 -11.39 11.63 -20.41
C GLU A 268 -9.94 11.27 -20.72
N LEU A 269 -9.03 11.51 -19.74
CA LEU A 269 -7.63 11.09 -19.83
C LEU A 269 -7.50 9.57 -19.88
N PHE A 270 -8.36 8.83 -19.17
CA PHE A 270 -8.24 7.38 -18.99
C PHE A 270 -9.04 6.64 -20.07
N SER A 271 -8.65 6.81 -21.33
CA SER A 271 -9.30 6.18 -22.46
C SER A 271 -8.30 5.62 -23.47
N ILE A 272 -8.69 4.56 -24.18
CA ILE A 272 -7.87 3.98 -25.26
C ILE A 272 -7.53 5.05 -26.31
N ARG A 273 -8.48 5.93 -26.63
CA ARG A 273 -8.23 7.03 -27.56
C ARG A 273 -7.13 7.97 -27.07
N ARG A 274 -7.07 8.27 -25.76
CA ARG A 274 -6.01 9.11 -25.20
C ARG A 274 -4.69 8.37 -25.14
N LEU A 275 -4.72 7.07 -24.80
CA LEU A 275 -3.55 6.19 -24.81
C LEU A 275 -2.86 6.17 -26.19
N GLU A 276 -3.61 6.09 -27.28
CA GLU A 276 -3.11 6.01 -28.65
C GLU A 276 -2.57 7.34 -29.20
N LYS A 277 -2.99 8.48 -28.62
CA LYS A 277 -2.45 9.80 -28.99
C LYS A 277 -1.00 10.00 -28.52
N GLY A 278 -0.56 9.25 -27.52
CA GLY A 278 0.76 9.40 -26.92
C GLY A 278 0.85 10.58 -25.91
N ALA A 279 2.06 10.89 -25.46
CA ALA A 279 2.34 11.92 -24.45
C ALA A 279 2.11 13.33 -25.00
#